data_9de2b9138c51939bf2718290a734cfc8
#
_entry.id   9de2b9138c51939bf2718290a734cfc8
#
_cell.length_a   1.000
_cell.length_b   1.000
_cell.length_c   1.000
_cell.angle_alpha   90.00
_cell.angle_beta   90.00
_cell.angle_gamma   90.00
#
_symmetry.space_group_name_H-M   'P 1'
#
loop_
_entity.id
_entity.type
_entity.pdbx_description
1 polymer ?
#
loop_
_entity_poly.entity_id
_entity_poly.type
_entity_poly.pdbx_seq_one_letter_code
_entity_poly.pdbx_strand_id
1 'polypeptide(L)'
;MLVIAGGAFSEIYEAKAPTPIGFGATTPETKEPEIKDFIEKAMMPKELMGRLPVIIHLDPLTIDSLRRILTNSDKSALKLQEVNFTKKGVELKVTPEYLQKVAENAHERKIGARGLSKIIKDTTRRPYDIVCYEQDVYDQVILDEQTVTNPEHFQLVKKRTN
;
A
#
# COMPACT_ATOMS: atom_id res chain seq x y z
N MET A 1 -0.16 -30.48 10.92
CA MET A 1 0.58 -29.20 10.92
C MET A 1 0.38 -28.55 9.55
N LEU A 2 -0.08 -27.30 9.47
CA LEU A 2 -0.16 -26.52 8.22
C LEU A 2 1.15 -25.76 8.04
N VAL A 3 1.76 -25.86 6.85
CA VAL A 3 2.97 -25.13 6.48
C VAL A 3 2.62 -24.22 5.30
N ILE A 4 2.88 -22.93 5.43
CA ILE A 4 2.69 -21.93 4.38
C ILE A 4 4.05 -21.30 4.10
N ALA A 5 4.51 -21.39 2.84
CA ALA A 5 5.71 -20.72 2.37
C ALA A 5 5.33 -19.64 1.35
N GLY A 6 5.96 -18.47 1.42
CA GLY A 6 5.69 -17.37 0.50
C GLY A 6 6.97 -16.72 0.00
N GLY A 7 6.95 -16.21 -1.22
CA GLY A 7 8.05 -15.50 -1.85
C GLY A 7 7.59 -14.65 -3.02
N ALA A 8 8.40 -13.68 -3.46
CA ALA A 8 8.09 -12.83 -4.61
C ALA A 8 8.27 -13.53 -5.95
N PHE A 9 9.30 -14.40 -6.06
CA PHE A 9 9.63 -15.19 -7.26
C PHE A 9 9.58 -14.43 -8.58
N SER A 10 10.11 -13.21 -8.57
CA SER A 10 10.03 -12.25 -9.70
C SER A 10 10.57 -12.86 -11.00
N GLU A 11 11.63 -13.69 -10.91
CA GLU A 11 12.26 -14.34 -12.06
C GLU A 11 11.31 -15.26 -12.84
N ILE A 12 10.33 -15.85 -12.15
CA ILE A 12 9.33 -16.71 -12.80
C ILE A 12 8.41 -15.89 -13.68
N TYR A 13 8.03 -14.70 -13.22
CA TYR A 13 7.09 -13.81 -13.92
C TYR A 13 7.77 -13.01 -15.03
N GLU A 14 8.99 -12.52 -14.80
CA GLU A 14 9.78 -11.80 -15.81
C GLU A 14 10.10 -12.66 -17.02
N ALA A 15 10.40 -13.93 -16.81
CA ALA A 15 10.68 -14.87 -17.90
C ALA A 15 9.44 -15.25 -18.73
N LYS A 16 8.22 -14.92 -18.25
CA LYS A 16 6.96 -15.16 -18.97
C LYS A 16 6.40 -13.88 -19.63
N ALA A 17 7.04 -12.73 -19.42
CA ALA A 17 6.67 -11.52 -20.12
C ALA A 17 6.92 -11.72 -21.62
N PRO A 18 5.94 -11.52 -22.51
CA PRO A 18 6.12 -11.75 -23.93
C PRO A 18 7.07 -10.71 -24.50
N THR A 19 8.05 -11.17 -25.21
CA THR A 19 8.81 -10.32 -26.13
C THR A 19 7.87 -9.97 -27.29
N PRO A 20 7.54 -8.70 -27.56
CA PRO A 20 6.68 -8.36 -28.67
C PRO A 20 7.42 -8.63 -29.97
N ILE A 21 7.12 -9.74 -30.62
CA ILE A 21 7.64 -10.10 -31.96
C ILE A 21 6.46 -10.02 -32.93
N GLY A 22 6.36 -8.91 -33.66
CA GLY A 22 5.53 -8.83 -34.88
C GLY A 22 4.17 -8.15 -34.72
N PHE A 23 3.70 -7.61 -35.83
CA PHE A 23 2.37 -7.03 -36.05
C PHE A 23 1.27 -8.07 -35.80
N GLY A 24 0.45 -7.88 -34.77
CA GLY A 24 -0.73 -8.72 -34.51
C GLY A 24 -0.66 -9.58 -33.25
N ALA A 25 0.24 -9.31 -32.31
CA ALA A 25 0.31 -10.05 -31.06
C ALA A 25 -0.92 -9.76 -30.18
N THR A 26 -1.81 -10.73 -30.08
CA THR A 26 -2.80 -10.85 -29.03
C THR A 26 -2.11 -10.78 -27.66
N THR A 27 -2.73 -10.08 -26.74
CA THR A 27 -2.28 -9.98 -25.33
C THR A 27 -1.97 -11.39 -24.82
N PRO A 28 -0.72 -11.70 -24.39
CA PRO A 28 -0.42 -13.05 -23.94
C PRO A 28 -1.13 -13.27 -22.60
N GLU A 29 -1.88 -14.33 -22.53
CA GLU A 29 -2.36 -14.87 -21.28
C GLU A 29 -1.15 -15.16 -20.39
N THR A 30 -1.03 -14.48 -19.28
CA THR A 30 -0.07 -14.78 -18.24
C THR A 30 -0.42 -16.14 -17.67
N LYS A 31 0.19 -17.19 -18.21
CA LYS A 31 0.04 -18.55 -17.68
C LYS A 31 0.48 -18.58 -16.24
N GLU A 32 -0.37 -19.07 -15.35
CA GLU A 32 -0.01 -19.29 -13.96
C GLU A 32 1.27 -20.12 -13.83
N PRO A 33 2.15 -19.84 -12.87
CA PRO A 33 3.35 -20.62 -12.65
C PRO A 33 3.04 -22.05 -12.25
N GLU A 34 3.73 -23.01 -12.85
CA GLU A 34 3.66 -24.41 -12.49
C GLU A 34 4.82 -24.81 -11.56
N ILE A 35 4.71 -25.97 -10.88
CA ILE A 35 5.76 -26.50 -10.00
C ILE A 35 7.14 -26.52 -10.68
N LYS A 36 7.19 -26.89 -11.96
CA LYS A 36 8.45 -26.90 -12.72
C LYS A 36 9.11 -25.53 -12.87
N ASP A 37 8.33 -24.44 -12.95
CA ASP A 37 8.88 -23.08 -13.03
C ASP A 37 9.63 -22.72 -11.74
N PHE A 38 9.13 -23.15 -10.58
CA PHE A 38 9.80 -22.94 -9.29
C PHE A 38 11.10 -23.74 -9.18
N ILE A 39 11.13 -24.95 -9.74
CA ILE A 39 12.34 -25.80 -9.72
C ILE A 39 13.39 -25.25 -10.69
N GLU A 40 12.99 -24.91 -11.92
CA GLU A 40 13.91 -24.55 -12.99
C GLU A 40 14.37 -23.09 -12.93
N LYS A 41 13.46 -22.15 -12.60
CA LYS A 41 13.75 -20.72 -12.62
C LYS A 41 14.09 -20.16 -11.24
N ALA A 42 13.36 -20.57 -10.21
CA ALA A 42 13.63 -20.13 -8.84
C ALA A 42 14.58 -21.08 -8.07
N MET A 43 15.15 -22.08 -8.74
CA MET A 43 16.12 -23.05 -8.18
C MET A 43 15.64 -23.71 -6.87
N MET A 44 14.34 -23.94 -6.72
CA MET A 44 13.79 -24.58 -5.54
C MET A 44 14.03 -26.11 -5.58
N PRO A 45 14.44 -26.73 -4.46
CA PRO A 45 14.65 -28.19 -4.41
C PRO A 45 13.36 -28.95 -4.75
N LYS A 46 13.47 -29.99 -5.60
CA LYS A 46 12.33 -30.84 -5.98
C LYS A 46 11.65 -31.48 -4.77
N GLU A 47 12.44 -31.88 -3.79
CA GLU A 47 11.97 -32.50 -2.55
C GLU A 47 11.08 -31.53 -1.74
N LEU A 48 11.38 -30.23 -1.75
CA LEU A 48 10.57 -29.19 -1.11
C LEU A 48 9.28 -28.98 -1.89
N MET A 49 9.35 -28.85 -3.21
CA MET A 49 8.17 -28.66 -4.06
C MET A 49 7.21 -29.85 -4.01
N GLY A 50 7.73 -31.08 -3.87
CA GLY A 50 6.92 -32.28 -3.66
C GLY A 50 6.14 -32.30 -2.34
N ARG A 51 6.58 -31.52 -1.34
CA ARG A 51 5.90 -31.36 -0.03
C ARG A 51 4.96 -30.15 0.01
N LEU A 52 5.02 -29.25 -0.96
CA LEU A 52 4.19 -28.06 -1.11
C LEU A 52 3.37 -28.16 -2.41
N PRO A 53 2.40 -29.09 -2.48
CA PRO A 53 1.71 -29.37 -3.75
C PRO A 53 0.72 -28.28 -4.18
N VAL A 54 0.32 -27.39 -3.26
CA VAL A 54 -0.63 -26.33 -3.54
C VAL A 54 0.12 -25.02 -3.77
N ILE A 55 0.01 -24.49 -4.98
CA ILE A 55 0.56 -23.19 -5.36
C ILE A 55 -0.60 -22.22 -5.48
N ILE A 56 -0.47 -21.07 -4.82
CA ILE A 56 -1.45 -19.97 -4.89
C ILE A 56 -0.73 -18.76 -5.44
N HIS A 57 -1.24 -18.23 -6.53
CA HIS A 57 -0.79 -16.98 -7.12
C HIS A 57 -1.58 -15.81 -6.53
N LEU A 58 -0.89 -14.74 -6.17
CA LEU A 58 -1.50 -13.50 -5.73
C LEU A 58 -1.24 -12.41 -6.77
N ASP A 59 -2.31 -11.85 -7.31
CA ASP A 59 -2.21 -10.73 -8.24
C ASP A 59 -1.61 -9.48 -7.59
N PRO A 60 -0.93 -8.64 -8.38
CA PRO A 60 -0.49 -7.32 -7.93
C PRO A 60 -1.68 -6.49 -7.40
N LEU A 61 -1.45 -5.73 -6.33
CA LEU A 61 -2.47 -4.87 -5.78
C LEU A 61 -2.81 -3.73 -6.76
N THR A 62 -4.10 -3.61 -7.09
CA THR A 62 -4.62 -2.49 -7.86
C THR A 62 -4.73 -1.23 -6.98
N ILE A 63 -4.86 -0.06 -7.61
CA ILE A 63 -5.09 1.21 -6.91
C ILE A 63 -6.34 1.13 -6.02
N ASP A 64 -7.43 0.52 -6.53
CA ASP A 64 -8.65 0.34 -5.74
C ASP A 64 -8.42 -0.59 -4.53
N SER A 65 -7.68 -1.68 -4.70
CA SER A 65 -7.31 -2.57 -3.60
C SER A 65 -6.50 -1.84 -2.53
N LEU A 66 -5.53 -1.00 -2.94
CA LEU A 66 -4.73 -0.18 -2.03
C LEU A 66 -5.59 0.84 -1.28
N ARG A 67 -6.54 1.49 -1.96
CA ARG A 67 -7.50 2.41 -1.34
C ARG A 67 -8.38 1.69 -0.31
N ARG A 68 -8.91 0.51 -0.64
CA ARG A 68 -9.70 -0.31 0.29
C ARG A 68 -8.91 -0.75 1.53
N ILE A 69 -7.63 -1.05 1.38
CA ILE A 69 -6.74 -1.35 2.51
C ILE A 69 -6.64 -0.15 3.46
N LEU A 70 -6.57 1.08 2.95
CA LEU A 70 -6.52 2.29 3.77
C LEU A 70 -7.80 2.51 4.56
N THR A 71 -8.96 2.24 3.96
CA THR A 71 -10.26 2.58 4.54
C THR A 71 -10.87 1.46 5.37
N ASN A 72 -10.77 0.20 4.91
CA ASN A 72 -11.53 -0.91 5.47
C ASN A 72 -10.74 -1.75 6.49
N SER A 73 -9.42 -1.62 6.52
CA SER A 73 -8.62 -2.39 7.48
C SER A 73 -8.60 -1.70 8.85
N ASP A 74 -8.96 -2.42 9.91
CA ASP A 74 -8.90 -1.91 11.29
C ASP A 74 -7.47 -1.61 11.76
N LYS A 75 -6.49 -2.21 11.11
CA LYS A 75 -5.06 -1.99 11.37
C LYS A 75 -4.41 -1.12 10.27
N SER A 76 -5.21 -0.33 9.54
CA SER A 76 -4.65 0.54 8.51
C SER A 76 -3.75 1.62 9.12
N ALA A 77 -2.74 2.03 8.37
CA ALA A 77 -1.85 3.10 8.81
C ALA A 77 -2.61 4.42 9.05
N LEU A 78 -3.69 4.66 8.29
CA LEU A 78 -4.55 5.82 8.46
C LEU A 78 -5.29 5.78 9.80
N LYS A 79 -5.98 4.68 10.12
CA LYS A 79 -6.68 4.53 11.42
C LYS A 79 -5.74 4.66 12.61
N LEU A 80 -4.51 4.16 12.49
CA LEU A 80 -3.52 4.35 13.53
C LEU A 80 -3.21 5.84 13.76
N GLN A 81 -3.10 6.64 12.69
CA GLN A 81 -2.88 8.09 12.82
C GLN A 81 -4.13 8.79 13.36
N GLU A 82 -5.34 8.43 12.91
CA GLU A 82 -6.59 8.96 13.47
C GLU A 82 -6.64 8.77 15.00
N VAL A 83 -6.30 7.59 15.49
CA VAL A 83 -6.22 7.31 16.94
C VAL A 83 -5.16 8.19 17.62
N ASN A 84 -4.00 8.39 16.99
CA ASN A 84 -2.94 9.24 17.57
C ASN A 84 -3.39 10.70 17.70
N PHE A 85 -4.04 11.26 16.68
CA PHE A 85 -4.59 12.62 16.73
C PHE A 85 -5.74 12.74 17.74
N THR A 86 -6.65 11.75 17.79
CA THR A 86 -7.74 11.71 18.77
C THR A 86 -7.23 11.72 20.20
N LYS A 87 -6.13 11.04 20.52
CA LYS A 87 -5.48 11.10 21.84
C LYS A 87 -4.97 12.50 22.21
N LYS A 88 -4.79 13.38 21.23
CA LYS A 88 -4.43 14.79 21.42
C LYS A 88 -5.66 15.72 21.40
N GLY A 89 -6.87 15.17 21.35
CA GLY A 89 -8.10 15.93 21.29
C GLY A 89 -8.34 16.61 19.93
N VAL A 90 -7.71 16.11 18.86
CA VAL A 90 -7.81 16.65 17.50
C VAL A 90 -8.35 15.57 16.56
N GLU A 91 -9.27 15.93 15.67
CA GLU A 91 -9.81 15.05 14.65
C GLU A 91 -8.94 15.10 13.37
N LEU A 92 -8.43 13.96 12.91
CA LEU A 92 -7.77 13.85 11.61
C LEU A 92 -8.82 13.57 10.52
N LYS A 93 -8.96 14.47 9.56
CA LYS A 93 -9.81 14.30 8.37
C LYS A 93 -8.94 14.19 7.13
N VAL A 94 -9.33 13.29 6.24
CA VAL A 94 -8.70 13.12 4.93
C VAL A 94 -9.76 13.22 3.84
N THR A 95 -9.42 13.85 2.72
CA THR A 95 -10.35 13.93 1.59
C THR A 95 -10.32 12.64 0.77
N PRO A 96 -11.37 12.32 0.00
CA PRO A 96 -11.35 11.18 -0.93
C PRO A 96 -10.19 11.25 -1.94
N GLU A 97 -9.85 12.45 -2.39
CA GLU A 97 -8.76 12.73 -3.32
C GLU A 97 -7.39 12.42 -2.69
N TYR A 98 -7.21 12.72 -1.40
CA TYR A 98 -6.03 12.30 -0.64
C TYR A 98 -5.86 10.78 -0.66
N LEU A 99 -6.91 10.02 -0.36
CA LEU A 99 -6.87 8.55 -0.35
C LEU A 99 -6.52 7.98 -1.73
N GLN A 100 -7.10 8.56 -2.77
CA GLN A 100 -6.82 8.19 -4.15
C GLN A 100 -5.34 8.45 -4.49
N LYS A 101 -4.83 9.63 -4.16
CA LYS A 101 -3.45 10.04 -4.46
C LYS A 101 -2.42 9.21 -3.69
N VAL A 102 -2.70 8.85 -2.44
CA VAL A 102 -1.86 7.92 -1.64
C VAL A 102 -1.79 6.54 -2.30
N ALA A 103 -2.93 6.01 -2.77
CA ALA A 103 -2.99 4.71 -3.43
C ALA A 103 -2.24 4.72 -4.78
N GLU A 104 -2.41 5.76 -5.59
CA GLU A 104 -1.68 5.96 -6.86
C GLU A 104 -0.17 6.00 -6.64
N ASN A 105 0.29 6.81 -5.70
CA ASN A 105 1.71 6.96 -5.38
C ASN A 105 2.35 5.64 -4.90
N ALA A 106 1.61 4.87 -4.08
CA ALA A 106 2.06 3.55 -3.64
C ALA A 106 2.12 2.53 -4.80
N HIS A 107 1.17 2.59 -5.72
CA HIS A 107 1.09 1.74 -6.91
C HIS A 107 2.23 2.06 -7.90
N GLU A 108 2.45 3.33 -8.23
CA GLU A 108 3.53 3.79 -9.12
C GLU A 108 4.91 3.37 -8.63
N ARG A 109 5.14 3.46 -7.32
CA ARG A 109 6.41 3.04 -6.70
C ARG A 109 6.56 1.52 -6.59
N LYS A 110 5.55 0.72 -6.93
CA LYS A 110 5.55 -0.75 -6.84
C LYS A 110 5.90 -1.29 -5.44
N ILE A 111 5.61 -0.54 -4.40
CA ILE A 111 5.94 -0.89 -3.01
C ILE A 111 4.78 -1.54 -2.24
N GLY A 112 3.65 -1.73 -2.93
CA GLY A 112 2.47 -2.40 -2.39
C GLY A 112 1.92 -1.75 -1.12
N ALA A 113 1.22 -2.52 -0.30
CA ALA A 113 0.58 -2.03 0.93
C ALA A 113 1.56 -1.45 1.96
N ARG A 114 2.84 -1.90 1.97
CA ARG A 114 3.86 -1.35 2.87
C ARG A 114 4.15 0.13 2.57
N GLY A 115 4.05 0.52 1.30
CA GLY A 115 4.23 1.89 0.87
C GLY A 115 3.18 2.85 1.43
N LEU A 116 1.95 2.39 1.61
CA LEU A 116 0.87 3.18 2.21
C LEU A 116 1.27 3.70 3.60
N SER A 117 1.83 2.83 4.43
CA SER A 117 2.24 3.20 5.80
C SER A 117 3.31 4.28 5.81
N LYS A 118 4.24 4.25 4.84
CA LYS A 118 5.27 5.27 4.72
C LYS A 118 4.67 6.61 4.31
N ILE A 119 3.86 6.63 3.24
CA ILE A 119 3.24 7.86 2.73
C ILE A 119 2.37 8.51 3.81
N ILE A 120 1.53 7.71 4.51
CA ILE A 120 0.69 8.22 5.60
C ILE A 120 1.54 8.83 6.72
N LYS A 121 2.63 8.17 7.14
CA LYS A 121 3.53 8.72 8.16
C LYS A 121 4.20 10.01 7.72
N ASP A 122 4.67 10.07 6.49
CA ASP A 122 5.36 11.25 5.95
C ASP A 122 4.39 12.45 5.89
N THR A 123 3.15 12.25 5.48
CA THR A 123 2.13 13.31 5.36
C THR A 123 1.50 13.73 6.68
N THR A 124 1.46 12.85 7.69
CA THR A 124 0.87 13.16 9.00
C THR A 124 1.88 13.66 10.03
N ARG A 125 3.18 13.50 9.77
CA ARG A 125 4.24 13.85 10.73
C ARG A 125 4.21 15.32 11.12
N ARG A 126 4.28 16.21 10.13
CA ARG A 126 4.35 17.66 10.38
C ARG A 126 3.12 18.20 11.11
N PRO A 127 1.88 17.95 10.66
CA PRO A 127 0.69 18.38 11.40
C PRO A 127 0.62 17.78 12.81
N TYR A 128 1.06 16.53 13.00
CA TYR A 128 1.09 15.91 14.32
C TYR A 128 2.07 16.59 15.26
N ASP A 129 3.28 16.94 14.79
CA ASP A 129 4.28 17.66 15.57
C ASP A 129 3.72 19.01 16.04
N ILE A 130 3.03 19.77 15.16
CA ILE A 130 2.40 21.05 15.52
C ILE A 130 1.33 20.87 16.59
N VAL A 131 0.44 19.90 16.41
CA VAL A 131 -0.62 19.58 17.39
C VAL A 131 -0.06 19.16 18.75
N CYS A 132 1.07 18.46 18.77
CA CYS A 132 1.75 18.10 20.02
C CYS A 132 2.39 19.31 20.70
N TYR A 133 2.91 20.26 19.93
CA TYR A 133 3.58 21.45 20.44
C TYR A 133 2.56 22.52 20.92
N GLU A 134 1.54 22.76 20.12
CA GLU A 134 0.46 23.72 20.40
C GLU A 134 -0.78 22.98 20.93
N GLN A 135 -0.68 22.49 22.17
CA GLN A 135 -1.75 21.73 22.80
C GLN A 135 -3.03 22.58 22.93
N ASP A 136 -4.17 21.94 22.75
CA ASP A 136 -5.51 22.52 22.90
C ASP A 136 -5.89 23.70 21.99
N VAL A 137 -5.08 24.01 20.99
CA VAL A 137 -5.37 25.11 20.03
C VAL A 137 -6.27 24.64 18.89
N TYR A 138 -6.08 23.40 18.42
CA TYR A 138 -6.73 22.90 17.22
C TYR A 138 -7.80 21.87 17.53
N ASP A 139 -8.83 21.84 16.67
CA ASP A 139 -9.95 20.92 16.71
C ASP A 139 -9.83 19.84 15.62
N GLN A 140 -9.36 20.25 14.45
CA GLN A 140 -9.23 19.34 13.31
C GLN A 140 -7.95 19.60 12.50
N VAL A 141 -7.44 18.52 11.90
CA VAL A 141 -6.42 18.55 10.83
C VAL A 141 -7.04 17.98 9.57
N ILE A 142 -6.90 18.66 8.45
CA ILE A 142 -7.45 18.23 7.15
C ILE A 142 -6.30 18.04 6.17
N LEU A 143 -6.20 16.83 5.60
CA LEU A 143 -5.23 16.48 4.56
C LEU A 143 -5.96 16.27 3.24
N ASP A 144 -5.41 16.83 2.18
CA ASP A 144 -5.90 16.75 0.82
C ASP A 144 -4.87 16.13 -0.14
N GLU A 145 -5.17 16.06 -1.43
CA GLU A 145 -4.28 15.48 -2.44
C GLU A 145 -2.92 16.21 -2.52
N GLN A 146 -2.89 17.51 -2.23
CA GLN A 146 -1.66 18.30 -2.28
C GLN A 146 -0.70 17.92 -1.16
N THR A 147 -1.22 17.49 0.00
CA THR A 147 -0.42 17.01 1.12
C THR A 147 0.46 15.81 0.73
N VAL A 148 0.02 14.97 -0.24
CA VAL A 148 0.78 13.79 -0.67
C VAL A 148 2.04 14.18 -1.44
N THR A 149 1.98 15.28 -2.19
CA THR A 149 3.11 15.82 -2.95
C THR A 149 3.95 16.80 -2.16
N ASN A 150 3.29 17.58 -1.30
CA ASN A 150 3.92 18.54 -0.40
C ASN A 150 3.41 18.34 1.04
N PRO A 151 4.14 17.60 1.89
CA PRO A 151 3.75 17.33 3.28
C PRO A 151 3.61 18.58 4.18
N GLU A 152 4.03 19.75 3.72
CA GLU A 152 3.79 21.03 4.42
C GLU A 152 2.43 21.65 4.07
N HIS A 153 1.71 21.11 3.07
CA HIS A 153 0.38 21.55 2.69
C HIS A 153 -0.69 20.77 3.47
N PHE A 154 -1.27 21.38 4.47
CA PHE A 154 -2.39 20.86 5.26
C PHE A 154 -3.15 22.00 5.91
N GLN A 155 -4.38 21.74 6.38
CA GLN A 155 -5.20 22.73 7.04
C GLN A 155 -5.36 22.40 8.52
N LEU A 156 -5.15 23.40 9.38
CA LEU A 156 -5.40 23.33 10.81
C LEU A 156 -6.63 24.16 11.16
N VAL A 157 -7.63 23.55 11.75
CA VAL A 157 -8.85 24.20 12.20
C VAL A 157 -8.73 24.44 13.70
N LYS A 158 -8.76 25.71 14.11
CA LYS A 158 -8.71 26.11 15.53
C LYS A 158 -10.01 25.78 16.24
N LYS A 159 -9.92 25.44 17.53
CA LYS A 159 -11.08 25.31 18.40
C LYS A 159 -11.85 26.62 18.44
N ARG A 160 -13.17 26.53 18.38
CA ARG A 160 -14.03 27.70 18.59
C ARG A 160 -13.92 28.09 20.07
N THR A 161 -13.36 29.25 20.34
CA THR A 161 -13.42 29.85 21.68
C THR A 161 -14.86 30.30 21.89
N ASN A 162 -15.56 29.65 22.85
CA ASN A 162 -16.85 30.17 23.37
C ASN A 162 -16.58 31.32 24.34
#